data_42095ea8d3c6a453dae6e1950476823c
#
_entry.id   42095ea8d3c6a453dae6e1950476823c
#
_cell.length_a   1.000
_cell.length_b   1.000
_cell.length_c   1.000
_cell.angle_alpha   90.00
_cell.angle_beta   90.00
_cell.angle_gamma   90.00
#
_symmetry.space_group_name_H-M   'P 1'
#
loop_
_entity.id
_entity.type
_entity.pdbx_description
1 polymer ?
#
loop_
_entity_poly.entity_id
_entity_poly.type
_entity_poly.pdbx_seq_one_letter_code
_entity_poly.pdbx_strand_id
1 'polypeptide(L)'
;MNTPVTDKRRQILDAALALCAEDGLQGAATARIAKAAGVANGTLFHHFPSKEVLIQSLYQDIKLRLGAAITEADAALPLKEQARHYWSQAMAWMQAHPHELKFVLGFFHSPLLARPLRSQILSDTLRFLPRLLAQGQASGELMQAPPALMLEVCQGQFLACASLFVDQPELGRDGHWQASAFALFWSAISGVHAYAQPTP
;
A
#
# COMPACT_ATOMS: atom_id res chain seq x y z
N MET A 1 11.81 -30.33 -6.55
CA MET A 1 13.04 -29.51 -6.58
C MET A 1 12.83 -28.37 -7.56
N ASN A 2 12.25 -27.27 -7.07
CA ASN A 2 12.00 -26.11 -7.92
C ASN A 2 12.88 -24.99 -7.39
N THR A 3 14.01 -24.61 -8.10
CA THR A 3 14.53 -23.64 -7.67
C THR A 3 15.57 -22.70 -7.92
N PRO A 4 16.39 -22.51 -8.81
CA PRO A 4 17.36 -21.42 -8.77
C PRO A 4 16.78 -20.04 -9.20
N VAL A 5 15.76 -20.01 -10.07
CA VAL A 5 15.28 -18.76 -10.68
C VAL A 5 14.40 -17.97 -9.72
N THR A 6 13.53 -18.66 -8.98
CA THR A 6 12.60 -18.00 -8.02
C THR A 6 13.36 -17.43 -6.82
N ASP A 7 14.42 -18.10 -6.39
CA ASP A 7 15.27 -17.65 -5.28
C ASP A 7 16.04 -16.35 -5.64
N LYS A 8 16.70 -16.29 -6.80
CA LYS A 8 17.44 -15.10 -7.24
C LYS A 8 16.55 -13.88 -7.43
N ARG A 9 15.35 -14.09 -8.00
CA ARG A 9 14.38 -13.00 -8.13
C ARG A 9 13.98 -12.43 -6.76
N ARG A 10 13.75 -13.28 -5.76
CA ARG A 10 13.44 -12.89 -4.39
C ARG A 10 14.61 -12.14 -3.76
N GLN A 11 15.82 -12.68 -3.84
CA GLN A 11 17.04 -12.03 -3.33
C GLN A 11 17.22 -10.60 -3.88
N ILE A 12 16.96 -10.40 -5.19
CA ILE A 12 17.05 -9.06 -5.81
C ILE A 12 15.97 -8.13 -5.24
N LEU A 13 14.73 -8.59 -5.05
CA LEU A 13 13.67 -7.76 -4.47
C LEU A 13 13.96 -7.38 -3.01
N ASP A 14 14.48 -8.31 -2.21
CA ASP A 14 14.83 -8.06 -0.81
C ASP A 14 16.00 -7.07 -0.68
N ALA A 15 17.03 -7.21 -1.52
CA ALA A 15 18.13 -6.26 -1.58
C ALA A 15 17.67 -4.87 -2.07
N ALA A 16 16.76 -4.82 -3.04
CA ALA A 16 16.19 -3.57 -3.51
C ALA A 16 15.38 -2.87 -2.42
N LEU A 17 14.56 -3.62 -1.67
CA LEU A 17 13.79 -3.09 -0.54
C LEU A 17 14.71 -2.46 0.51
N ALA A 18 15.74 -3.18 0.95
CA ALA A 18 16.68 -2.70 1.96
C ALA A 18 17.35 -1.39 1.51
N LEU A 19 17.92 -1.36 0.30
CA LEU A 19 18.60 -0.17 -0.23
C LEU A 19 17.62 1.01 -0.47
N CYS A 20 16.40 0.74 -0.92
CA CYS A 20 15.41 1.80 -1.07
C CYS A 20 14.95 2.37 0.28
N ALA A 21 14.89 1.55 1.33
CA ALA A 21 14.53 2.00 2.68
C ALA A 21 15.64 2.81 3.35
N GLU A 22 16.92 2.53 3.04
CA GLU A 22 18.09 3.25 3.56
C GLU A 22 18.36 4.55 2.79
N ASP A 23 18.50 4.47 1.47
CA ASP A 23 19.02 5.55 0.61
C ASP A 23 17.94 6.21 -0.26
N GLY A 24 16.70 5.79 -0.12
CA GLY A 24 15.59 6.20 -0.98
C GLY A 24 15.67 5.60 -2.40
N LEU A 25 14.64 5.85 -3.20
CA LEU A 25 14.51 5.28 -4.56
C LEU A 25 15.65 5.72 -5.50
N GLN A 26 16.16 6.93 -5.34
CA GLN A 26 17.23 7.46 -6.19
C GLN A 26 18.58 6.84 -5.84
N GLY A 27 18.88 6.64 -4.56
CA GLY A 27 20.12 6.05 -4.07
C GLY A 27 20.28 4.55 -4.37
N ALA A 28 19.19 3.83 -4.63
CA ALA A 28 19.19 2.41 -4.95
C ALA A 28 19.62 2.14 -6.41
N ALA A 29 20.93 2.28 -6.70
CA ALA A 29 21.49 1.95 -8.01
C ALA A 29 21.43 0.43 -8.27
N THR A 30 21.11 0.01 -9.51
CA THR A 30 20.98 -1.40 -9.89
C THR A 30 22.26 -2.23 -9.63
N ALA A 31 23.43 -1.64 -9.84
CA ALA A 31 24.71 -2.28 -9.54
C ALA A 31 24.90 -2.57 -8.04
N ARG A 32 24.45 -1.65 -7.16
CA ARG A 32 24.46 -1.87 -5.71
C ARG A 32 23.47 -2.94 -5.30
N ILE A 33 22.28 -2.94 -5.90
CA ILE A 33 21.25 -3.97 -5.67
C ILE A 33 21.77 -5.35 -6.07
N ALA A 34 22.35 -5.49 -7.27
CA ALA A 34 22.92 -6.74 -7.72
C ALA A 34 24.01 -7.26 -6.77
N LYS A 35 24.92 -6.37 -6.34
CA LYS A 35 25.98 -6.69 -5.37
C LYS A 35 25.38 -7.14 -4.02
N ALA A 36 24.41 -6.43 -3.49
CA ALA A 36 23.75 -6.76 -2.23
C ALA A 36 22.96 -8.07 -2.30
N ALA A 37 22.35 -8.36 -3.46
CA ALA A 37 21.65 -9.62 -3.74
C ALA A 37 22.59 -10.79 -4.02
N GLY A 38 23.91 -10.60 -4.09
CA GLY A 38 24.87 -11.64 -4.43
C GLY A 38 24.74 -12.18 -5.86
N VAL A 39 24.27 -11.34 -6.82
CA VAL A 39 24.09 -11.72 -8.22
C VAL A 39 24.91 -10.85 -9.16
N ALA A 40 25.22 -11.36 -10.36
CA ALA A 40 25.81 -10.55 -11.41
C ALA A 40 24.79 -9.53 -11.96
N ASN A 41 25.26 -8.36 -12.42
CA ASN A 41 24.38 -7.35 -13.05
C ASN A 41 23.54 -7.92 -14.20
N GLY A 42 24.13 -8.80 -15.05
CA GLY A 42 23.38 -9.47 -16.11
C GLY A 42 22.23 -10.32 -15.60
N THR A 43 22.40 -10.97 -14.44
CA THR A 43 21.31 -11.74 -13.80
C THR A 43 20.19 -10.82 -13.31
N LEU A 44 20.51 -9.67 -12.74
CA LEU A 44 19.50 -8.67 -12.35
C LEU A 44 18.68 -8.22 -13.56
N PHE A 45 19.35 -7.83 -14.66
CA PHE A 45 18.67 -7.36 -15.86
C PHE A 45 17.93 -8.48 -16.62
N HIS A 46 18.34 -9.75 -16.45
CA HIS A 46 17.55 -10.89 -16.92
C HIS A 46 16.19 -10.99 -16.21
N HIS A 47 16.14 -10.74 -14.89
CA HIS A 47 14.90 -10.77 -14.11
C HIS A 47 14.08 -9.48 -14.21
N PHE A 48 14.75 -8.33 -14.31
CA PHE A 48 14.17 -7.00 -14.31
C PHE A 48 14.84 -6.14 -15.37
N PRO A 49 14.26 -6.03 -16.58
CA PRO A 49 14.89 -5.36 -17.73
C PRO A 49 15.31 -3.91 -17.49
N SER A 50 14.71 -3.23 -16.49
CA SER A 50 15.10 -1.87 -16.10
C SER A 50 14.90 -1.65 -14.59
N LYS A 51 15.44 -0.54 -14.07
CA LYS A 51 15.21 -0.12 -12.68
C LYS A 51 13.73 0.13 -12.41
N GLU A 52 13.01 0.72 -13.36
CA GLU A 52 11.60 1.01 -13.26
C GLU A 52 10.80 -0.29 -13.08
N VAL A 53 11.08 -1.31 -13.91
CA VAL A 53 10.44 -2.64 -13.81
C VAL A 53 10.75 -3.31 -12.47
N LEU A 54 11.98 -3.20 -11.96
CA LEU A 54 12.35 -3.70 -10.64
C LEU A 54 11.53 -3.02 -9.53
N ILE A 55 11.47 -1.69 -9.54
CA ILE A 55 10.76 -0.89 -8.52
C ILE A 55 9.25 -1.15 -8.58
N GLN A 56 8.66 -1.25 -9.78
CA GLN A 56 7.25 -1.61 -9.98
C GLN A 56 6.96 -3.02 -9.45
N SER A 57 7.84 -3.98 -9.74
CA SER A 57 7.72 -5.36 -9.25
C SER A 57 7.82 -5.43 -7.73
N LEU A 58 8.69 -4.63 -7.12
CA LEU A 58 8.82 -4.53 -5.66
C LEU A 58 7.54 -3.94 -5.04
N TYR A 59 6.98 -2.88 -5.62
CA TYR A 59 5.72 -2.31 -5.16
C TYR A 59 4.59 -3.34 -5.22
N GLN A 60 4.47 -4.06 -6.35
CA GLN A 60 3.47 -5.11 -6.51
C GLN A 60 3.66 -6.24 -5.49
N ASP A 61 4.89 -6.70 -5.27
CA ASP A 61 5.21 -7.72 -4.29
C ASP A 61 4.80 -7.32 -2.86
N ILE A 62 5.10 -6.08 -2.46
CA ILE A 62 4.70 -5.55 -1.16
C ILE A 62 3.16 -5.54 -1.01
N LYS A 63 2.45 -5.08 -2.05
CA LYS A 63 0.97 -5.06 -2.02
C LYS A 63 0.36 -6.46 -1.99
N LEU A 64 0.96 -7.42 -2.70
CA LEU A 64 0.54 -8.83 -2.64
C LEU A 64 0.75 -9.43 -1.25
N ARG A 65 1.90 -9.18 -0.61
CA ARG A 65 2.18 -9.65 0.76
C ARG A 65 1.23 -9.02 1.78
N LEU A 66 0.97 -7.73 1.66
CA LEU A 66 -0.03 -7.06 2.48
C LEU A 66 -1.42 -7.69 2.27
N GLY A 67 -1.85 -7.86 1.03
CA GLY A 67 -3.15 -8.48 0.72
C GLY A 67 -3.28 -9.92 1.24
N ALA A 68 -2.21 -10.70 1.17
CA ALA A 68 -2.18 -12.07 1.71
C ALA A 68 -2.22 -12.13 3.25
N ALA A 69 -1.77 -11.07 3.92
CA ALA A 69 -1.79 -10.99 5.39
C ALA A 69 -3.15 -10.51 5.95
N ILE A 70 -4.01 -9.94 5.11
CA ILE A 70 -5.31 -9.43 5.50
C ILE A 70 -6.38 -10.52 5.30
N THR A 71 -7.09 -10.84 6.37
CA THR A 71 -8.23 -11.76 6.31
C THR A 71 -9.52 -11.03 5.90
N GLU A 72 -10.43 -11.74 5.22
CA GLU A 72 -11.72 -11.17 4.84
C GLU A 72 -12.55 -10.82 6.08
N ALA A 73 -13.21 -9.66 6.02
CA ALA A 73 -14.17 -9.26 7.04
C ALA A 73 -15.46 -10.09 6.89
N ASP A 74 -16.15 -10.31 8.00
CA ASP A 74 -17.50 -10.88 7.95
C ASP A 74 -18.43 -9.92 7.20
N ALA A 75 -19.02 -10.39 6.11
CA ALA A 75 -19.93 -9.61 5.27
C ALA A 75 -21.25 -9.24 5.98
N ALA A 76 -21.58 -9.88 7.09
CA ALA A 76 -22.75 -9.54 7.92
C ALA A 76 -22.52 -8.31 8.81
N LEU A 77 -21.27 -7.90 9.02
CA LEU A 77 -20.96 -6.70 9.80
C LEU A 77 -21.36 -5.41 9.06
N PRO A 78 -21.72 -4.36 9.82
CA PRO A 78 -21.87 -3.02 9.24
C PRO A 78 -20.64 -2.60 8.43
N LEU A 79 -20.83 -1.85 7.36
CA LEU A 79 -19.74 -1.43 6.45
C LEU A 79 -18.57 -0.78 7.19
N LYS A 80 -18.86 0.08 8.17
CA LYS A 80 -17.85 0.73 9.01
C LYS A 80 -16.98 -0.28 9.77
N GLU A 81 -17.57 -1.37 10.26
CA GLU A 81 -16.82 -2.38 11.01
C GLU A 81 -16.00 -3.28 10.06
N GLN A 82 -16.50 -3.57 8.85
CA GLN A 82 -15.70 -4.19 7.81
C GLN A 82 -14.48 -3.31 7.44
N ALA A 83 -14.69 -2.00 7.25
CA ALA A 83 -13.62 -1.04 6.98
C ALA A 83 -12.60 -0.99 8.13
N ARG A 84 -13.07 -1.00 9.39
CA ARG A 84 -12.21 -1.03 10.58
C ARG A 84 -11.35 -2.30 10.63
N HIS A 85 -11.93 -3.45 10.32
CA HIS A 85 -11.23 -4.72 10.26
C HIS A 85 -10.04 -4.67 9.28
N TYR A 86 -10.28 -4.22 8.04
CA TYR A 86 -9.24 -4.08 7.02
C TYR A 86 -8.18 -3.04 7.40
N TRP A 87 -8.61 -1.88 7.91
CA TRP A 87 -7.74 -0.82 8.39
C TRP A 87 -6.78 -1.30 9.46
N SER A 88 -7.31 -1.95 10.49
CA SER A 88 -6.52 -2.40 11.64
C SER A 88 -5.47 -3.44 11.26
N GLN A 89 -5.82 -4.41 10.40
CA GLN A 89 -4.87 -5.41 9.92
C GLN A 89 -3.79 -4.81 9.02
N ALA A 90 -4.17 -3.91 8.10
CA ALA A 90 -3.21 -3.22 7.25
C ALA A 90 -2.26 -2.35 8.09
N MET A 91 -2.78 -1.67 9.13
CA MET A 91 -1.98 -0.84 10.03
C MET A 91 -1.00 -1.69 10.85
N ALA A 92 -1.46 -2.80 11.43
CA ALA A 92 -0.59 -3.73 12.16
C ALA A 92 0.51 -4.31 11.25
N TRP A 93 0.16 -4.65 10.00
CA TRP A 93 1.14 -5.13 9.04
C TRP A 93 2.20 -4.08 8.71
N MET A 94 1.80 -2.83 8.45
CA MET A 94 2.76 -1.74 8.15
C MET A 94 3.68 -1.43 9.34
N GLN A 95 3.18 -1.48 10.57
CA GLN A 95 4.00 -1.31 11.77
C GLN A 95 5.02 -2.44 11.94
N ALA A 96 4.67 -3.66 11.56
CA ALA A 96 5.59 -4.80 11.57
C ALA A 96 6.60 -4.80 10.40
N HIS A 97 6.37 -3.98 9.36
CA HIS A 97 7.17 -3.95 8.14
C HIS A 97 7.60 -2.51 7.78
N PRO A 98 8.45 -1.86 8.60
CA PRO A 98 8.80 -0.45 8.43
C PRO A 98 9.59 -0.16 7.14
N HIS A 99 10.36 -1.10 6.61
CA HIS A 99 11.07 -0.93 5.34
C HIS A 99 10.10 -0.85 4.16
N GLU A 100 9.08 -1.71 4.16
CA GLU A 100 8.00 -1.71 3.18
C GLU A 100 7.23 -0.39 3.21
N LEU A 101 6.92 0.12 4.40
CA LEU A 101 6.26 1.42 4.55
C LEU A 101 7.13 2.55 4.00
N LYS A 102 8.42 2.63 4.37
CA LYS A 102 9.35 3.63 3.85
C LYS A 102 9.44 3.60 2.33
N PHE A 103 9.54 2.39 1.75
CA PHE A 103 9.52 2.21 0.30
C PHE A 103 8.22 2.73 -0.31
N VAL A 104 7.06 2.34 0.22
CA VAL A 104 5.74 2.73 -0.30
C VAL A 104 5.54 4.25 -0.21
N LEU A 105 5.97 4.90 0.87
CA LEU A 105 5.92 6.36 1.03
C LEU A 105 6.78 7.07 -0.03
N GLY A 106 8.04 6.65 -0.18
CA GLY A 106 8.93 7.22 -1.21
C GLY A 106 8.39 7.01 -2.63
N PHE A 107 7.77 5.86 -2.86
CA PHE A 107 7.19 5.51 -4.15
C PHE A 107 5.89 6.25 -4.45
N PHE A 108 5.06 6.52 -3.43
CA PHE A 108 3.78 7.21 -3.56
C PHE A 108 3.93 8.61 -4.15
N HIS A 109 5.03 9.31 -3.84
CA HIS A 109 5.34 10.64 -4.35
C HIS A 109 6.27 10.63 -5.57
N SER A 110 6.69 9.45 -6.04
CA SER A 110 7.63 9.32 -7.15
C SER A 110 6.93 9.33 -8.50
N PRO A 111 7.52 9.96 -9.55
CA PRO A 111 7.02 9.85 -10.91
C PRO A 111 7.33 8.51 -11.60
N LEU A 112 8.06 7.60 -10.93
CA LEU A 112 8.46 6.30 -11.51
C LEU A 112 7.28 5.37 -11.83
N LEU A 113 6.10 5.63 -11.27
CA LEU A 113 4.89 4.89 -11.61
C LEU A 113 3.75 5.87 -11.88
N ALA A 114 3.19 5.80 -13.06
CA ALA A 114 2.01 6.57 -13.40
C ALA A 114 0.85 6.23 -12.45
N ARG A 115 0.12 7.25 -12.00
CA ARG A 115 -1.00 7.07 -11.05
C ARG A 115 -2.00 5.98 -11.47
N PRO A 116 -2.43 5.88 -12.75
CA PRO A 116 -3.36 4.84 -13.16
C PRO A 116 -2.84 3.41 -12.91
N LEU A 117 -1.56 3.15 -13.20
CA LEU A 117 -0.96 1.84 -12.96
C LEU A 117 -0.84 1.53 -11.46
N ARG A 118 -0.51 2.53 -10.63
CA ARG A 118 -0.49 2.39 -9.17
C ARG A 118 -1.88 2.04 -8.62
N SER A 119 -2.91 2.74 -9.06
CA SER A 119 -4.31 2.47 -8.66
C SER A 119 -4.75 1.09 -9.12
N GLN A 120 -4.36 0.66 -10.32
CA GLN A 120 -4.64 -0.68 -10.82
C GLN A 120 -3.97 -1.76 -9.97
N ILE A 121 -2.66 -1.63 -9.67
CA ILE A 121 -1.95 -2.58 -8.80
C ILE A 121 -2.63 -2.66 -7.44
N LEU A 122 -3.03 -1.52 -6.85
CA LEU A 122 -3.73 -1.49 -5.58
C LEU A 122 -5.06 -2.26 -5.65
N SER A 123 -5.86 -2.02 -6.67
CA SER A 123 -7.15 -2.69 -6.87
C SER A 123 -7.01 -4.19 -7.11
N ASP A 124 -5.98 -4.62 -7.83
CA ASP A 124 -5.74 -6.02 -8.17
C ASP A 124 -5.22 -6.82 -6.96
N THR A 125 -4.45 -6.18 -6.09
CA THR A 125 -3.80 -6.83 -4.94
C THR A 125 -4.61 -6.71 -3.65
N LEU A 126 -5.33 -5.61 -3.45
CA LEU A 126 -6.19 -5.36 -2.29
C LEU A 126 -7.66 -5.31 -2.73
N ARG A 127 -8.17 -6.42 -3.26
CA ARG A 127 -9.50 -6.52 -3.89
C ARG A 127 -10.67 -6.16 -2.97
N PHE A 128 -10.48 -6.27 -1.66
CA PHE A 128 -11.48 -5.84 -0.69
C PHE A 128 -11.74 -4.34 -0.76
N LEU A 129 -10.74 -3.52 -1.06
CA LEU A 129 -10.83 -2.06 -1.02
C LEU A 129 -11.79 -1.50 -2.07
N PRO A 130 -11.65 -1.75 -3.38
CA PRO A 130 -12.62 -1.27 -4.36
C PRO A 130 -14.01 -1.85 -4.15
N ARG A 131 -14.13 -3.11 -3.68
CA ARG A 131 -15.41 -3.73 -3.34
C ARG A 131 -16.12 -3.00 -2.20
N LEU A 132 -15.40 -2.71 -1.11
CA LEU A 132 -15.93 -1.98 0.04
C LEU A 132 -16.37 -0.56 -0.33
N LEU A 133 -15.57 0.15 -1.14
CA LEU A 133 -15.91 1.50 -1.61
C LEU A 133 -17.16 1.48 -2.49
N ALA A 134 -17.26 0.54 -3.44
CA ALA A 134 -18.44 0.41 -4.30
C ALA A 134 -19.70 0.05 -3.50
N GLN A 135 -19.61 -0.85 -2.53
CA GLN A 135 -20.70 -1.19 -1.62
C GLN A 135 -21.17 0.03 -0.84
N GLY A 136 -20.25 0.79 -0.23
CA GLY A 136 -20.60 1.96 0.57
C GLY A 136 -21.18 3.11 -0.25
N GLN A 137 -20.74 3.29 -1.48
CA GLN A 137 -21.35 4.27 -2.40
C GLN A 137 -22.76 3.81 -2.83
N ALA A 138 -22.95 2.52 -3.11
CA ALA A 138 -24.26 1.99 -3.47
C ALA A 138 -25.28 2.05 -2.32
N SER A 139 -24.85 1.86 -1.06
CA SER A 139 -25.70 2.00 0.12
C SER A 139 -25.92 3.45 0.58
N GLY A 140 -25.15 4.42 0.06
CA GLY A 140 -25.17 5.81 0.49
C GLY A 140 -24.42 6.06 1.81
N GLU A 141 -23.75 5.06 2.36
CA GLU A 141 -22.92 5.22 3.57
C GLU A 141 -21.61 5.96 3.27
N LEU A 142 -21.10 5.85 2.05
CA LEU A 142 -19.93 6.60 1.60
C LEU A 142 -20.33 7.71 0.61
N MET A 143 -19.53 8.77 0.61
CA MET A 143 -19.73 9.90 -0.31
C MET A 143 -19.65 9.45 -1.77
N GLN A 144 -20.45 10.09 -2.62
CA GLN A 144 -20.40 9.90 -4.06
C GLN A 144 -19.21 10.68 -4.64
N ALA A 145 -18.16 9.96 -5.00
CA ALA A 145 -16.96 10.53 -5.61
C ALA A 145 -16.37 9.55 -6.64
N PRO A 146 -15.59 10.04 -7.62
CA PRO A 146 -14.93 9.16 -8.57
C PRO A 146 -14.06 8.11 -7.87
N PRO A 147 -14.14 6.82 -8.27
CA PRO A 147 -13.42 5.72 -7.60
C PRO A 147 -11.91 5.96 -7.46
N ALA A 148 -11.28 6.53 -8.50
CA ALA A 148 -9.85 6.84 -8.47
C ALA A 148 -9.50 7.89 -7.39
N LEU A 149 -10.35 8.89 -7.19
CA LEU A 149 -10.17 9.90 -6.14
C LEU A 149 -10.35 9.28 -4.76
N MET A 150 -11.36 8.44 -4.57
CA MET A 150 -11.58 7.72 -3.30
C MET A 150 -10.38 6.86 -2.93
N LEU A 151 -9.82 6.09 -3.88
CA LEU A 151 -8.62 5.27 -3.67
C LEU A 151 -7.41 6.13 -3.27
N GLU A 152 -7.16 7.24 -3.95
CA GLU A 152 -6.04 8.16 -3.64
C GLU A 152 -6.19 8.75 -2.23
N VAL A 153 -7.38 9.23 -1.87
CA VAL A 153 -7.66 9.81 -0.54
C VAL A 153 -7.49 8.74 0.54
N CYS A 154 -8.09 7.56 0.37
CA CYS A 154 -7.97 6.46 1.32
C CYS A 154 -6.50 6.07 1.53
N GLN A 155 -5.74 5.91 0.44
CA GLN A 155 -4.33 5.53 0.52
C GLN A 155 -3.49 6.63 1.19
N GLY A 156 -3.71 7.90 0.83
CA GLY A 156 -2.97 9.02 1.40
C GLY A 156 -3.15 9.15 2.91
N GLN A 157 -4.40 9.08 3.40
CA GLN A 157 -4.69 9.12 4.83
C GLN A 157 -4.12 7.92 5.58
N PHE A 158 -4.28 6.72 5.02
CA PHE A 158 -3.71 5.51 5.61
C PHE A 158 -2.20 5.62 5.76
N LEU A 159 -1.48 6.04 4.70
CA LEU A 159 -0.03 6.16 4.73
C LEU A 159 0.45 7.24 5.71
N ALA A 160 -0.28 8.36 5.84
CA ALA A 160 0.04 9.39 6.82
C ALA A 160 -0.03 8.86 8.25
N CYS A 161 -1.10 8.12 8.59
CA CYS A 161 -1.25 7.50 9.92
C CYS A 161 -0.21 6.40 10.14
N ALA A 162 0.04 5.56 9.14
CA ALA A 162 1.03 4.49 9.24
C ALA A 162 2.44 5.03 9.45
N SER A 163 2.81 6.12 8.77
CA SER A 163 4.09 6.81 8.98
C SER A 163 4.24 7.31 10.41
N LEU A 164 3.23 8.02 10.92
CA LEU A 164 3.23 8.50 12.29
C LEU A 164 3.43 7.37 13.30
N PHE A 165 2.73 6.25 13.12
CA PHE A 165 2.78 5.12 14.06
C PHE A 165 4.08 4.29 13.96
N VAL A 166 4.77 4.33 12.82
CA VAL A 166 6.11 3.72 12.68
C VAL A 166 7.19 4.64 13.25
N ASP A 167 7.06 5.95 13.04
CA ASP A 167 8.01 6.94 13.57
C ASP A 167 7.88 7.12 15.10
N GLN A 168 6.66 6.91 15.65
CA GLN A 168 6.35 6.99 17.08
C GLN A 168 5.59 5.72 17.53
N PRO A 169 6.31 4.61 17.78
CA PRO A 169 5.70 3.30 18.04
C PRO A 169 4.80 3.25 19.28
N GLU A 170 5.03 4.14 20.27
CA GLU A 170 4.18 4.28 21.45
C GLU A 170 2.75 4.73 21.07
N LEU A 171 2.62 5.67 20.13
CA LEU A 171 1.30 6.10 19.62
C LEU A 171 0.62 4.97 18.85
N GLY A 172 1.40 4.21 18.06
CA GLY A 172 0.90 3.07 17.32
C GLY A 172 0.40 1.91 18.16
N ARG A 173 0.80 1.84 19.47
CA ARG A 173 0.31 0.85 20.44
C ARG A 173 -0.87 1.37 21.26
N ASP A 174 -1.09 2.67 21.28
CA ASP A 174 -2.16 3.31 22.05
C ASP A 174 -3.50 3.16 21.32
N GLY A 175 -4.47 2.51 21.98
CA GLY A 175 -5.79 2.25 21.43
C GLY A 175 -6.59 3.51 21.12
N HIS A 176 -6.38 4.61 21.86
CA HIS A 176 -7.04 5.88 21.60
C HIS A 176 -6.54 6.51 20.28
N TRP A 177 -5.23 6.48 20.04
CA TRP A 177 -4.63 6.97 18.80
C TRP A 177 -5.06 6.14 17.59
N GLN A 178 -5.08 4.82 17.72
CA GLN A 178 -5.57 3.94 16.66
C GLN A 178 -7.06 4.19 16.34
N ALA A 179 -7.90 4.31 17.37
CA ALA A 179 -9.32 4.59 17.20
C ALA A 179 -9.57 5.98 16.56
N SER A 180 -8.79 6.99 16.97
CA SER A 180 -8.86 8.36 16.44
C SER A 180 -8.42 8.39 14.96
N ALA A 181 -7.34 7.71 14.59
CA ALA A 181 -6.87 7.63 13.22
C ALA A 181 -7.93 7.00 12.30
N PHE A 182 -8.54 5.90 12.73
CA PHE A 182 -9.66 5.31 11.97
C PHE A 182 -10.89 6.22 11.92
N ALA A 183 -11.23 6.90 13.01
CA ALA A 183 -12.38 7.81 13.04
C ALA A 183 -12.21 8.98 12.07
N LEU A 184 -11.03 9.58 12.00
CA LEU A 184 -10.68 10.63 11.02
C LEU A 184 -10.78 10.11 9.59
N PHE A 185 -10.22 8.94 9.33
CA PHE A 185 -10.31 8.27 8.02
C PHE A 185 -11.77 8.04 7.62
N TRP A 186 -12.57 7.43 8.50
CA TRP A 186 -13.97 7.13 8.22
C TRP A 186 -14.78 8.40 7.97
N SER A 187 -14.59 9.43 8.79
CA SER A 187 -15.30 10.72 8.65
C SER A 187 -15.01 11.41 7.32
N ALA A 188 -13.81 11.24 6.77
CA ALA A 188 -13.44 11.86 5.50
C ALA A 188 -14.11 11.20 4.28
N ILE A 189 -14.51 9.92 4.38
CA ILE A 189 -15.10 9.17 3.26
C ILE A 189 -16.59 8.89 3.45
N SER A 190 -17.13 9.04 4.67
CA SER A 190 -18.55 8.78 4.95
C SER A 190 -19.47 9.84 4.39
N GLY A 191 -20.65 9.42 3.91
CA GLY A 191 -21.60 10.24 3.15
C GLY A 191 -22.50 11.19 3.98
N VAL A 192 -22.06 11.69 5.12
CA VAL A 192 -22.89 12.53 6.01
C VAL A 192 -23.17 13.93 5.44
N HIS A 193 -22.55 14.33 4.35
CA HIS A 193 -22.90 15.56 3.65
C HIS A 193 -23.18 15.26 2.18
N ALA A 194 -24.47 15.25 1.83
CA ALA A 194 -24.88 15.41 0.44
C ALA A 194 -24.21 16.70 -0.09
N TYR A 195 -23.17 16.54 -0.90
CA TYR A 195 -22.76 17.63 -1.77
C TYR A 195 -23.97 17.94 -2.63
N ALA A 196 -24.64 19.05 -2.37
CA ALA A 196 -25.61 19.61 -3.28
C ALA A 196 -24.86 19.74 -4.62
N GLN A 197 -25.26 18.93 -5.61
CA GLN A 197 -24.71 19.08 -6.95
C GLN A 197 -24.96 20.53 -7.36
N PRO A 198 -23.97 21.26 -7.86
CA PRO A 198 -24.25 22.55 -8.47
C PRO A 198 -25.24 22.28 -9.61
N THR A 199 -26.43 22.80 -9.50
CA THR A 199 -27.44 22.83 -10.58
C THR A 199 -26.80 23.46 -11.81
N PRO A 200 -27.00 22.88 -13.02
CA PRO A 200 -26.39 23.37 -14.25
C PRO A 200 -26.80 24.79 -14.60
#